data_8e8fd6224eb3c34da71c8d24a7405cf7
#
_entry.id   8e8fd6224eb3c34da71c8d24a7405cf7
#
_cell.length_a   1.000
_cell.length_b   1.000
_cell.length_c   1.000
_cell.angle_alpha   90.00
_cell.angle_beta   90.00
_cell.angle_gamma   90.00
#
_symmetry.space_group_name_H-M   'P 1'
#
loop_
_entity.id
_entity.type
_entity.pdbx_description
1 polymer ?
#
loop_
_entity_poly.entity_id
_entity_poly.type
_entity_poly.pdbx_seq_one_letter_code
_entity_poly.pdbx_strand_id
1 'polypeptide(L)'
;DDVQQVIDLIRSYQPDLVMNIALPYQDLTIMDACLACGVNYMDTANYEPEDTADPEWRAIYAKRCRDAGFSAHFDYSWQWAYRQKFKKAGLTALLGCGFDPGVTQAYCAYAKKHEFDSIETIDILDCNGGDHGYAFATNFNPEVNLREVSAPGSYWENGRWIEIPAMSIKREYDFDQVGHKD
;
A
#
# COMPACT_ATOMS: atom_id res chain seq x y z
N ASP A 1 6.30 -12.61 13.83
CA ASP A 1 5.51 -11.42 14.18
C ASP A 1 5.26 -11.33 15.69
N ASP A 2 6.33 -11.11 16.42
CA ASP A 2 6.30 -11.01 17.88
C ASP A 2 6.42 -9.52 18.28
N VAL A 3 5.31 -8.94 18.74
CA VAL A 3 5.25 -7.55 19.21
C VAL A 3 6.32 -7.27 20.26
N GLN A 4 6.61 -8.23 21.15
CA GLN A 4 7.60 -8.05 22.21
C GLN A 4 9.02 -7.90 21.67
N GLN A 5 9.38 -8.67 20.63
CA GLN A 5 10.69 -8.52 20.00
C GLN A 5 10.85 -7.14 19.35
N VAL A 6 9.80 -6.61 18.71
CA VAL A 6 9.82 -5.27 18.13
C VAL A 6 9.91 -4.21 19.24
N ILE A 7 9.19 -4.37 20.35
CA ILE A 7 9.29 -3.49 21.52
C ILE A 7 10.72 -3.46 22.07
N ASP A 8 11.35 -4.61 22.23
CA ASP A 8 12.70 -4.71 22.77
C ASP A 8 13.73 -4.05 21.82
N LEU A 9 13.52 -4.19 20.51
CA LEU A 9 14.32 -3.52 19.49
C LEU A 9 14.15 -1.99 19.57
N ILE A 10 12.93 -1.48 19.59
CA ILE A 10 12.64 -0.04 19.71
C ILE A 10 13.27 0.52 20.99
N ARG A 11 13.15 -0.18 22.12
CA ARG A 11 13.73 0.26 23.39
C ARG A 11 15.25 0.28 23.36
N SER A 12 15.88 -0.63 22.63
CA SER A 12 17.34 -0.67 22.53
C SER A 12 17.92 0.47 21.70
N TYR A 13 17.22 0.90 20.64
CA TYR A 13 17.67 1.97 19.74
C TYR A 13 17.10 3.35 20.06
N GLN A 14 15.96 3.42 20.78
CA GLN A 14 15.26 4.64 21.16
C GLN A 14 15.04 5.62 19.99
N PRO A 15 14.44 5.18 18.87
CA PRO A 15 14.19 6.05 17.72
C PRO A 15 13.05 7.03 18.01
N ASP A 16 13.03 8.17 17.32
CA ASP A 16 11.90 9.11 17.30
C ASP A 16 10.78 8.66 16.36
N LEU A 17 11.13 7.86 15.36
CA LEU A 17 10.23 7.36 14.32
C LEU A 17 10.63 5.94 13.91
N VAL A 18 9.67 5.06 13.81
CA VAL A 18 9.82 3.76 13.16
C VAL A 18 9.24 3.84 11.74
N MET A 19 10.08 3.62 10.75
CA MET A 19 9.68 3.50 9.35
C MET A 19 9.53 2.02 9.00
N ASN A 20 8.32 1.59 8.74
CA ASN A 20 8.03 0.23 8.31
C ASN A 20 8.10 0.13 6.79
N ILE A 21 9.11 -0.57 6.29
CA ILE A 21 9.31 -0.91 4.88
C ILE A 21 9.32 -2.43 4.69
N ALA A 22 8.78 -3.15 5.67
CA ALA A 22 8.63 -4.60 5.64
C ALA A 22 7.37 -5.01 4.85
N LEU A 23 7.08 -6.31 4.85
CA LEU A 23 5.90 -6.84 4.19
C LEU A 23 4.60 -6.39 4.89
N PRO A 24 3.48 -6.22 4.17
CA PRO A 24 2.27 -5.57 4.65
C PRO A 24 1.60 -6.26 5.85
N TYR A 25 1.78 -7.56 6.02
CA TYR A 25 1.20 -8.30 7.16
C TYR A 25 1.87 -7.97 8.51
N GLN A 26 2.96 -7.21 8.55
CA GLN A 26 3.65 -6.82 9.77
C GLN A 26 3.20 -5.47 10.34
N ASP A 27 2.41 -4.70 9.60
CA ASP A 27 2.04 -3.32 9.92
C ASP A 27 1.43 -3.18 11.32
N LEU A 28 0.43 -4.00 11.64
CA LEU A 28 -0.28 -3.87 12.91
C LEU A 28 0.58 -4.25 14.11
N THR A 29 1.44 -5.25 13.95
CA THR A 29 2.42 -5.67 14.96
C THR A 29 3.38 -4.52 15.29
N ILE A 30 3.89 -3.85 14.27
CA ILE A 30 4.81 -2.70 14.43
C ILE A 30 4.07 -1.49 15.01
N MET A 31 2.82 -1.23 14.61
CA MET A 31 2.00 -0.16 15.18
C MET A 31 1.73 -0.36 16.67
N ASP A 32 1.44 -1.60 17.10
CA ASP A 32 1.26 -1.93 18.52
C ASP A 32 2.55 -1.71 19.32
N ALA A 33 3.70 -2.11 18.77
CA ALA A 33 5.00 -1.88 19.39
C ALA A 33 5.34 -0.38 19.49
N CYS A 34 5.06 0.41 18.46
CA CYS A 34 5.25 1.86 18.47
C CYS A 34 4.40 2.53 19.57
N LEU A 35 3.13 2.15 19.68
CA LEU A 35 2.24 2.64 20.75
C LEU A 35 2.77 2.27 22.14
N ALA A 36 3.24 1.04 22.33
CA ALA A 36 3.77 0.57 23.60
C ALA A 36 5.07 1.31 24.02
N CYS A 37 5.84 1.78 23.05
CA CYS A 37 7.09 2.48 23.26
C CYS A 37 6.97 4.02 23.21
N GLY A 38 5.82 4.56 22.81
CA GLY A 38 5.63 6.00 22.67
C GLY A 38 6.38 6.61 21.49
N VAL A 39 6.47 5.88 20.35
CA VAL A 39 7.24 6.26 19.17
C VAL A 39 6.30 6.48 17.98
N ASN A 40 6.63 7.43 17.11
CA ASN A 40 5.89 7.68 15.89
C ASN A 40 6.07 6.53 14.89
N TYR A 41 5.08 6.37 14.03
CA TYR A 41 5.02 5.30 13.03
C TYR A 41 4.89 5.85 11.63
N MET A 42 5.48 5.18 10.65
CA MET A 42 5.32 5.44 9.22
C MET A 42 5.38 4.10 8.45
N ASP A 43 4.55 3.94 7.44
CA ASP A 43 4.59 2.78 6.56
C ASP A 43 4.57 3.15 5.07
N THR A 44 4.79 2.16 4.23
CA THR A 44 4.84 2.29 2.77
C THR A 44 3.76 1.50 2.07
N ALA A 45 2.93 0.75 2.79
CA ALA A 45 1.89 -0.12 2.23
C ALA A 45 0.70 -0.25 3.19
N ASN A 46 -0.43 -0.72 2.68
CA ASN A 46 -1.58 -1.10 3.51
C ASN A 46 -1.40 -2.50 4.08
N TYR A 47 -1.95 -2.71 5.27
CA TYR A 47 -1.98 -4.02 5.91
C TYR A 47 -2.73 -5.05 5.07
N GLU A 48 -2.13 -6.22 4.93
CA GLU A 48 -2.75 -7.42 4.40
C GLU A 48 -2.60 -8.56 5.41
N PRO A 49 -3.69 -9.28 5.75
CA PRO A 49 -3.56 -10.47 6.61
C PRO A 49 -2.75 -11.57 5.89
N GLU A 50 -1.91 -12.29 6.64
CA GLU A 50 -1.09 -13.38 6.11
C GLU A 50 -1.90 -14.46 5.38
N ASP A 51 -3.07 -14.81 5.90
CA ASP A 51 -3.92 -15.88 5.34
C ASP A 51 -5.02 -15.32 4.44
N THR A 52 -4.61 -14.72 3.32
CA THR A 52 -5.55 -14.26 2.28
C THR A 52 -6.09 -15.41 1.41
N ALA A 53 -5.56 -16.63 1.57
CA ALA A 53 -6.04 -17.81 0.85
C ALA A 53 -7.34 -18.36 1.45
N ASP A 54 -7.63 -18.10 2.73
CA ASP A 54 -8.87 -18.54 3.39
C ASP A 54 -10.10 -17.85 2.76
N PRO A 55 -11.05 -18.63 2.19
CA PRO A 55 -12.25 -18.08 1.57
C PRO A 55 -13.15 -17.31 2.54
N GLU A 56 -13.20 -17.70 3.82
CA GLU A 56 -13.99 -17.01 4.84
C GLU A 56 -13.39 -15.64 5.15
N TRP A 57 -12.09 -15.56 5.32
CA TRP A 57 -11.35 -14.32 5.48
C TRP A 57 -11.54 -13.36 4.28
N ARG A 58 -11.42 -13.89 3.07
CA ARG A 58 -11.67 -13.09 1.84
C ARG A 58 -13.06 -12.50 1.81
N ALA A 59 -14.08 -13.27 2.22
CA ALA A 59 -15.45 -12.79 2.24
C ALA A 59 -15.66 -11.66 3.28
N ILE A 60 -15.08 -11.81 4.46
CA ILE A 60 -15.11 -10.81 5.53
C ILE A 60 -14.38 -9.53 5.08
N TYR A 61 -13.19 -9.67 4.53
CA TYR A 61 -12.35 -8.58 4.04
C TYR A 61 -13.06 -7.81 2.91
N ALA A 62 -13.56 -8.51 1.89
CA ALA A 62 -14.29 -7.90 0.78
C ALA A 62 -15.57 -7.19 1.23
N LYS A 63 -16.29 -7.75 2.21
CA LYS A 63 -17.45 -7.08 2.81
C LYS A 63 -17.05 -5.79 3.51
N ARG A 64 -16.01 -5.82 4.32
CA ARG A 64 -15.50 -4.66 5.05
C ARG A 64 -15.07 -3.54 4.10
N CYS A 65 -14.37 -3.86 3.02
CA CYS A 65 -13.97 -2.90 2.01
C CYS A 65 -15.19 -2.25 1.33
N ARG A 66 -16.18 -3.04 0.94
CA ARG A 66 -17.43 -2.50 0.36
C ARG A 66 -18.17 -1.58 1.35
N ASP A 67 -18.29 -1.97 2.60
CA ASP A 67 -18.96 -1.17 3.64
C ASP A 67 -18.22 0.16 3.90
N ALA A 68 -16.90 0.18 3.74
CA ALA A 68 -16.06 1.36 3.90
C ALA A 68 -15.91 2.21 2.62
N GLY A 69 -16.38 1.71 1.47
CA GLY A 69 -16.27 2.39 0.18
C GLY A 69 -14.88 2.32 -0.45
N PHE A 70 -14.04 1.37 -0.02
CA PHE A 70 -12.71 1.11 -0.58
C PHE A 70 -12.74 -0.11 -1.50
N SER A 71 -11.76 -0.20 -2.41
CA SER A 71 -11.54 -1.45 -3.13
C SER A 71 -10.97 -2.52 -2.18
N ALA A 72 -11.21 -3.81 -2.50
CA ALA A 72 -10.75 -4.92 -1.67
C ALA A 72 -9.22 -5.04 -1.58
N HIS A 73 -8.46 -4.26 -2.34
CA HIS A 73 -7.01 -4.35 -2.45
C HIS A 73 -6.26 -3.20 -1.76
N PHE A 74 -6.97 -2.16 -1.29
CA PHE A 74 -6.36 -0.98 -0.67
C PHE A 74 -7.14 -0.58 0.58
N ASP A 75 -7.25 -1.51 1.53
CA ASP A 75 -8.00 -1.26 2.75
C ASP A 75 -7.09 -0.81 3.90
N TYR A 76 -6.94 0.49 4.05
CA TYR A 76 -6.31 1.11 5.21
C TYR A 76 -7.18 1.08 6.47
N SER A 77 -8.38 0.51 6.44
CA SER A 77 -9.29 0.51 7.60
C SER A 77 -8.68 -0.19 8.83
N TRP A 78 -7.79 -1.16 8.63
CA TRP A 78 -7.06 -1.83 9.69
C TRP A 78 -6.12 -0.88 10.44
N GLN A 79 -5.30 -0.14 9.72
CA GLN A 79 -4.40 0.87 10.28
C GLN A 79 -5.18 2.09 10.79
N TRP A 80 -6.26 2.52 10.10
CA TRP A 80 -7.14 3.59 10.57
C TRP A 80 -7.84 3.27 11.88
N ALA A 81 -8.07 2.01 12.22
CA ALA A 81 -8.59 1.61 13.53
C ALA A 81 -7.68 2.05 14.69
N TYR A 82 -6.40 2.28 14.43
CA TYR A 82 -5.43 2.78 15.41
C TYR A 82 -5.48 4.28 15.63
N ARG A 83 -6.21 5.04 14.80
CA ARG A 83 -6.26 6.52 14.86
C ARG A 83 -6.48 7.07 16.26
N GLN A 84 -7.45 6.54 17.00
CA GLN A 84 -7.75 7.04 18.34
C GLN A 84 -6.66 6.68 19.34
N LYS A 85 -6.02 5.54 19.21
CA LYS A 85 -4.92 5.11 20.08
C LYS A 85 -3.71 6.06 19.89
N PHE A 86 -3.29 6.31 18.66
CA PHE A 86 -2.19 7.24 18.34
C PHE A 86 -2.52 8.67 18.78
N LYS A 87 -3.72 9.17 18.51
CA LYS A 87 -4.16 10.50 18.94
C LYS A 87 -4.13 10.65 20.46
N LYS A 88 -4.62 9.65 21.21
CA LYS A 88 -4.61 9.66 22.68
C LYS A 88 -3.18 9.63 23.24
N ALA A 89 -2.28 8.93 22.57
CA ALA A 89 -0.86 8.85 22.94
C ALA A 89 -0.05 10.11 22.54
N GLY A 90 -0.63 11.05 21.79
CA GLY A 90 0.08 12.21 21.25
C GLY A 90 1.08 11.85 20.17
N LEU A 91 0.88 10.71 19.51
CA LEU A 91 1.76 10.18 18.48
C LEU A 91 1.18 10.36 17.08
N THR A 92 2.04 10.35 16.08
CA THR A 92 1.70 10.38 14.66
C THR A 92 1.93 9.02 14.03
N ALA A 93 0.94 8.56 13.25
CA ALA A 93 1.10 7.47 12.29
C ALA A 93 0.86 8.03 10.88
N LEU A 94 1.87 7.93 10.01
CA LEU A 94 1.80 8.37 8.63
C LEU A 94 1.75 7.13 7.74
N LEU A 95 0.64 6.97 7.01
CA LEU A 95 0.32 5.75 6.27
C LEU A 95 0.53 5.94 4.77
N GLY A 96 0.99 4.89 4.09
CA GLY A 96 1.10 4.87 2.65
C GLY A 96 2.15 5.83 2.07
N CYS A 97 3.32 5.90 2.68
CA CYS A 97 4.42 6.78 2.26
C CYS A 97 5.46 6.06 1.39
N GLY A 98 5.00 5.11 0.58
CA GLY A 98 5.81 4.42 -0.41
C GLY A 98 5.88 5.17 -1.74
N PHE A 99 6.10 4.40 -2.80
CA PHE A 99 6.03 4.93 -4.16
C PHE A 99 4.58 4.92 -4.65
N ASP A 100 3.93 3.76 -4.59
CA ASP A 100 2.53 3.54 -4.91
C ASP A 100 1.93 2.52 -3.92
N PRO A 101 1.27 3.01 -2.88
CA PRO A 101 0.84 4.38 -2.58
C PRO A 101 1.94 5.29 -2.01
N GLY A 102 1.81 6.60 -2.27
CA GLY A 102 2.63 7.65 -1.66
C GLY A 102 3.08 8.73 -2.62
N VAL A 103 4.20 8.53 -3.30
CA VAL A 103 4.79 9.52 -4.23
C VAL A 103 3.83 9.85 -5.38
N THR A 104 3.14 8.85 -5.94
CA THR A 104 2.16 9.03 -7.02
C THR A 104 1.03 9.96 -6.60
N GLN A 105 0.46 9.78 -5.40
CA GLN A 105 -0.57 10.66 -4.87
C GLN A 105 -0.04 12.07 -4.58
N ALA A 106 1.20 12.19 -4.11
CA ALA A 106 1.82 13.48 -3.87
C ALA A 106 2.02 14.26 -5.18
N TYR A 107 2.43 13.61 -6.26
CA TYR A 107 2.54 14.23 -7.59
C TYR A 107 1.17 14.66 -8.12
N CYS A 108 0.13 13.84 -7.98
CA CYS A 108 -1.23 14.24 -8.37
C CYS A 108 -1.71 15.48 -7.59
N ALA A 109 -1.47 15.50 -6.29
CA ALA A 109 -1.83 16.64 -5.45
C ALA A 109 -1.03 17.91 -5.80
N TYR A 110 0.26 17.77 -6.10
CA TYR A 110 1.13 18.85 -6.54
C TYR A 110 0.64 19.42 -7.89
N ALA A 111 0.43 18.56 -8.88
CA ALA A 111 -0.03 18.95 -10.20
C ALA A 111 -1.38 19.67 -10.15
N LYS A 112 -2.33 19.14 -9.37
CA LYS A 112 -3.63 19.79 -9.15
C LYS A 112 -3.48 21.18 -8.52
N LYS A 113 -2.52 21.37 -7.63
CA LYS A 113 -2.35 22.63 -6.90
C LYS A 113 -1.60 23.69 -7.71
N HIS A 114 -0.65 23.28 -8.55
CA HIS A 114 0.33 24.20 -9.12
C HIS A 114 0.34 24.27 -10.64
N GLU A 115 -0.12 23.20 -11.33
CA GLU A 115 0.05 23.07 -12.78
C GLU A 115 -1.26 23.06 -13.55
N PHE A 116 -2.38 22.62 -12.94
CA PHE A 116 -3.66 22.45 -13.64
C PHE A 116 -4.83 23.10 -12.90
N ASP A 117 -5.70 23.77 -13.63
CA ASP A 117 -6.98 24.27 -13.11
C ASP A 117 -7.96 23.12 -12.83
N SER A 118 -7.93 22.10 -13.67
CA SER A 118 -8.73 20.88 -13.52
C SER A 118 -7.95 19.66 -14.02
N ILE A 119 -8.23 18.50 -13.43
CA ILE A 119 -7.69 17.22 -13.88
C ILE A 119 -8.85 16.37 -14.38
N GLU A 120 -8.81 15.98 -15.65
CA GLU A 120 -9.82 15.14 -16.29
C GLU A 120 -9.50 13.65 -16.15
N THR A 121 -8.22 13.29 -16.27
CA THR A 121 -7.72 11.91 -16.19
C THR A 121 -6.44 11.87 -15.39
N ILE A 122 -6.25 10.77 -14.66
CA ILE A 122 -5.00 10.39 -14.02
C ILE A 122 -4.70 8.94 -14.44
N ASP A 123 -3.62 8.76 -15.19
CA ASP A 123 -3.05 7.46 -15.49
C ASP A 123 -1.67 7.38 -14.82
N ILE A 124 -1.45 6.36 -13.98
CA ILE A 124 -0.17 6.10 -13.32
C ILE A 124 0.39 4.85 -13.97
N LEU A 125 1.55 5.01 -14.61
CA LEU A 125 2.25 3.94 -15.30
C LEU A 125 3.64 3.82 -14.72
N ASP A 126 4.00 2.62 -14.29
CA ASP A 126 5.34 2.29 -13.84
C ASP A 126 5.87 1.03 -14.52
N CYS A 127 7.16 0.87 -14.55
CA CYS A 127 7.78 -0.33 -15.07
C CYS A 127 9.12 -0.61 -14.38
N ASN A 128 9.49 -1.89 -14.34
CA ASN A 128 10.81 -2.28 -13.91
C ASN A 128 11.83 -2.08 -15.06
N GLY A 129 12.75 -1.15 -14.85
CA GLY A 129 13.86 -0.88 -15.78
C GLY A 129 15.15 -1.64 -15.44
N GLY A 130 15.15 -2.49 -14.41
CA GLY A 130 16.32 -3.28 -14.03
C GLY A 130 16.54 -4.49 -14.93
N ASP A 131 17.82 -4.90 -15.02
CA ASP A 131 18.23 -6.14 -15.67
C ASP A 131 18.95 -7.02 -14.63
N HIS A 132 18.40 -8.19 -14.38
CA HIS A 132 18.95 -9.18 -13.45
C HIS A 132 19.69 -10.32 -14.16
N GLY A 133 19.81 -10.27 -15.47
CA GLY A 133 20.42 -11.34 -16.29
C GLY A 133 19.59 -12.62 -16.39
N TYR A 134 18.31 -12.59 -16.01
CA TYR A 134 17.38 -13.71 -16.11
C TYR A 134 16.20 -13.36 -17.02
N ALA A 135 15.62 -14.37 -17.66
CA ALA A 135 14.46 -14.19 -18.54
C ALA A 135 13.22 -13.67 -17.78
N PHE A 136 13.11 -13.99 -16.50
CA PHE A 136 12.10 -13.48 -15.60
C PHE A 136 12.73 -13.15 -14.26
N ALA A 137 12.53 -11.93 -13.78
CA ALA A 137 12.95 -11.49 -12.47
C ALA A 137 12.07 -10.35 -11.98
N THR A 138 11.94 -10.20 -10.68
CA THR A 138 11.26 -9.09 -10.05
C THR A 138 12.14 -8.49 -8.95
N ASN A 139 12.12 -7.18 -8.78
CA ASN A 139 12.77 -6.46 -7.68
C ASN A 139 11.92 -6.47 -6.40
N PHE A 140 10.68 -6.95 -6.50
CA PHE A 140 9.71 -6.95 -5.43
C PHE A 140 9.45 -8.38 -4.94
N ASN A 141 8.72 -8.52 -3.83
CA ASN A 141 8.33 -9.85 -3.34
C ASN A 141 7.50 -10.57 -4.41
N PRO A 142 7.91 -11.75 -4.90
CA PRO A 142 7.21 -12.45 -5.98
C PRO A 142 5.77 -12.84 -5.62
N GLU A 143 5.51 -13.16 -4.36
CA GLU A 143 4.18 -13.51 -3.87
C GLU A 143 3.22 -12.31 -3.92
N VAL A 144 3.69 -11.13 -3.51
CA VAL A 144 2.90 -9.90 -3.59
C VAL A 144 2.58 -9.58 -5.05
N ASN A 145 3.57 -9.64 -5.96
CA ASN A 145 3.33 -9.43 -7.39
C ASN A 145 2.30 -10.42 -7.96
N LEU A 146 2.40 -11.70 -7.62
CA LEU A 146 1.44 -12.71 -8.09
C LEU A 146 0.02 -12.44 -7.55
N ARG A 147 -0.12 -12.01 -6.32
CA ARG A 147 -1.42 -11.63 -5.75
C ARG A 147 -1.99 -10.40 -6.43
N GLU A 148 -1.18 -9.38 -6.68
CA GLU A 148 -1.60 -8.16 -7.37
C GLU A 148 -2.12 -8.44 -8.78
N VAL A 149 -1.35 -9.15 -9.61
CA VAL A 149 -1.76 -9.45 -10.99
C VAL A 149 -2.92 -10.44 -11.09
N SER A 150 -3.14 -11.26 -10.06
CA SER A 150 -4.27 -12.20 -10.02
C SER A 150 -5.54 -11.62 -9.39
N ALA A 151 -5.45 -10.44 -8.82
CA ALA A 151 -6.56 -9.75 -8.18
C ALA A 151 -7.40 -8.96 -9.20
N PRO A 152 -8.72 -8.75 -8.97
CA PRO A 152 -9.50 -7.79 -9.74
C PRO A 152 -8.90 -6.40 -9.66
N GLY A 153 -8.82 -5.72 -10.80
CA GLY A 153 -8.43 -4.31 -10.85
C GLY A 153 -9.60 -3.38 -10.56
N SER A 154 -9.31 -2.14 -10.18
CA SER A 154 -10.34 -1.12 -10.03
C SER A 154 -9.83 0.25 -10.46
N TYR A 155 -10.74 1.05 -11.00
CA TYR A 155 -10.48 2.43 -11.36
C TYR A 155 -11.69 3.32 -11.07
N TRP A 156 -11.46 4.61 -10.94
CA TRP A 156 -12.51 5.59 -10.67
C TRP A 156 -12.98 6.24 -11.97
N GLU A 157 -14.28 6.16 -12.24
CA GLU A 157 -14.89 6.83 -13.39
C GLU A 157 -16.32 7.26 -13.09
N ASN A 158 -16.71 8.44 -13.58
CA ASN A 158 -18.07 8.99 -13.43
C ASN A 158 -18.58 9.00 -11.98
N GLY A 159 -17.70 9.31 -11.02
CA GLY A 159 -18.07 9.45 -9.62
C GLY A 159 -18.20 8.12 -8.86
N ARG A 160 -17.70 7.01 -9.40
CA ARG A 160 -17.76 5.69 -8.76
C ARG A 160 -16.54 4.83 -9.07
N TRP A 161 -16.27 3.87 -8.19
CA TRP A 161 -15.33 2.81 -8.45
C TRP A 161 -15.92 1.77 -9.41
N ILE A 162 -15.14 1.36 -10.38
CA ILE A 162 -15.45 0.30 -11.34
C ILE A 162 -14.43 -0.81 -11.13
N GLU A 163 -14.91 -2.01 -10.81
CA GLU A 163 -14.08 -3.19 -10.68
C GLU A 163 -14.06 -3.97 -12.00
N ILE A 164 -12.91 -4.48 -12.38
CA ILE A 164 -12.67 -5.27 -13.59
C ILE A 164 -11.97 -6.58 -13.23
N PRO A 165 -12.20 -7.66 -13.99
CA PRO A 165 -11.48 -8.91 -13.77
C PRO A 165 -9.96 -8.74 -13.89
N ALA A 166 -9.21 -9.57 -13.15
CA ALA A 166 -7.76 -9.60 -13.23
C ALA A 166 -7.29 -9.69 -14.69
N MET A 167 -6.28 -8.90 -15.04
CA MET A 167 -5.64 -8.87 -16.35
C MET A 167 -6.61 -8.68 -17.55
N SER A 168 -7.79 -8.12 -17.32
CA SER A 168 -8.82 -7.94 -18.37
C SER A 168 -8.52 -6.79 -19.34
N ILE A 169 -7.66 -5.85 -18.94
CA ILE A 169 -7.17 -4.77 -19.78
C ILE A 169 -5.67 -4.90 -19.92
N LYS A 170 -5.19 -4.96 -21.16
CA LYS A 170 -3.78 -4.97 -21.50
C LYS A 170 -3.49 -3.80 -22.43
N ARG A 171 -2.42 -3.09 -22.19
CA ARG A 171 -1.91 -2.01 -23.03
C ARG A 171 -0.41 -2.16 -23.19
N GLU A 172 0.08 -1.80 -24.35
CA GLU A 172 1.51 -1.69 -24.65
C GLU A 172 1.92 -0.24 -24.49
N TYR A 173 3.09 0.00 -23.92
CA TYR A 173 3.59 1.34 -23.67
C TYR A 173 5.11 1.42 -23.89
N ASP A 174 5.55 2.50 -24.52
CA ASP A 174 6.97 2.79 -24.71
C ASP A 174 7.44 3.75 -23.60
N PHE A 175 8.23 3.23 -22.68
CA PHE A 175 8.83 4.03 -21.62
C PHE A 175 10.14 4.62 -22.07
N ASP A 176 10.33 5.93 -21.90
CA ASP A 176 11.60 6.59 -22.18
C ASP A 176 12.73 5.92 -21.40
N GLN A 177 13.83 5.60 -22.09
CA GLN A 177 15.04 4.97 -21.56
C GLN A 177 14.88 3.50 -21.10
N VAL A 178 13.67 2.97 -20.98
CA VAL A 178 13.41 1.57 -20.59
C VAL A 178 12.99 0.72 -21.77
N GLY A 179 12.28 1.32 -22.74
CA GLY A 179 11.78 0.67 -23.94
C GLY A 179 10.34 0.18 -23.84
N HIS A 180 9.98 -0.67 -24.77
CA HIS A 180 8.63 -1.22 -24.92
C HIS A 180 8.28 -2.19 -23.79
N LYS A 181 7.09 -2.02 -23.22
CA LYS A 181 6.51 -2.89 -22.16
C LYS A 181 5.05 -3.19 -22.47
N ASP A 182 4.60 -4.38 -22.07
CA ASP A 182 3.24 -4.90 -22.25
C ASP A 182 2.65 -5.45 -20.93
#